data_010f43a25d6d8ce5f6c0021e2024e3ca
#
_entry.id   010f43a25d6d8ce5f6c0021e2024e3ca
#
_cell.length_a   1.000
_cell.length_b   1.000
_cell.length_c   1.000
_cell.angle_alpha   90.00
_cell.angle_beta   90.00
_cell.angle_gamma   90.00
#
_symmetry.space_group_name_H-M   'P 1'
#
loop_
_entity.id
_entity.type
_entity.pdbx_description
1 polymer ?
#
loop_
_entity_poly.entity_id
_entity_poly.type
_entity_poly.pdbx_seq_one_letter_code
_entity_poly.pdbx_strand_id
1 'polypeptide(L)'
;VYKRQINTLYIVIVTLLIACPIGIGGAIYLNEYTKNKKFVSIISFTTEVLAGIPSIIYGLFGMLFFGSFCHLNFSILTGSLTLAIMILPIISRNTQTALECVPKSYREAALGIGATKWYMIRTILLPSAMPGIVTGVILAIGRIVGESAALLFTAGSGYLLPKTSFGYLHKILESGGTLTIQLYLSMSKGQYDIAVSYTHLRAHETDSYL
;
A
#
# COMPACT_ATOMS: atom_id res chain seq x y z
N VAL A 1 5.55 21.79 8.02
CA VAL A 1 4.97 21.23 6.80
C VAL A 1 5.97 20.29 6.14
N TYR A 2 7.10 20.77 5.62
CA TYR A 2 8.12 20.00 4.89
C TYR A 2 8.52 18.65 5.54
N LYS A 3 8.75 18.63 6.86
CA LYS A 3 9.12 17.40 7.59
C LYS A 3 8.04 16.32 7.54
N ARG A 4 6.78 16.72 7.49
CA ARG A 4 5.65 15.77 7.43
C ARG A 4 5.40 15.25 6.02
N GLN A 5 5.67 16.06 4.99
CA GLN A 5 5.67 15.60 3.60
C GLN A 5 6.70 14.49 3.40
N ILE A 6 7.92 14.66 3.92
CA ILE A 6 8.96 13.62 3.88
C ILE A 6 8.51 12.35 4.60
N ASN A 7 7.90 12.47 5.79
CA ASN A 7 7.39 11.30 6.51
C ASN A 7 6.26 10.60 5.72
N THR A 8 5.36 11.37 5.08
CA THR A 8 4.30 10.80 4.23
C THR A 8 4.89 10.03 3.07
N LEU A 9 5.84 10.65 2.34
CA LEU A 9 6.53 10.00 1.22
C LEU A 9 7.27 8.73 1.66
N TYR A 10 7.89 8.79 2.84
CA TYR A 10 8.63 7.66 3.41
C TYR A 10 7.69 6.48 3.72
N ILE A 11 6.55 6.76 4.35
CA ILE A 11 5.53 5.74 4.64
C ILE A 11 4.99 5.15 3.33
N VAL A 12 4.69 5.97 2.31
CA VAL A 12 4.23 5.50 1.00
C VAL A 12 5.24 4.54 0.39
N ILE A 13 6.52 4.95 0.31
CA ILE A 13 7.57 4.12 -0.30
C ILE A 13 7.74 2.80 0.45
N VAL A 14 7.87 2.83 1.78
CA VAL A 14 8.06 1.61 2.58
C VAL A 14 6.86 0.68 2.46
N THR A 15 5.64 1.22 2.50
CA THR A 15 4.41 0.44 2.34
C THR A 15 4.35 -0.23 0.97
N LEU A 16 4.65 0.49 -0.11
CA LEU A 16 4.64 -0.05 -1.47
C LEU A 16 5.75 -1.09 -1.69
N LEU A 17 6.95 -0.87 -1.15
CA LEU A 17 8.04 -1.84 -1.22
C LEU A 17 7.67 -3.19 -0.60
N ILE A 18 6.81 -3.19 0.41
CA ILE A 18 6.33 -4.42 1.05
C ILE A 18 5.11 -4.97 0.30
N ALA A 19 4.12 -4.14 0.01
CA ALA A 19 2.82 -4.57 -0.50
C ALA A 19 2.84 -4.93 -1.99
N CYS A 20 3.60 -4.22 -2.85
CA CYS A 20 3.63 -4.51 -4.27
C CYS A 20 4.20 -5.88 -4.62
N PRO A 21 5.36 -6.31 -4.11
CA PRO A 21 5.87 -7.65 -4.40
C PRO A 21 4.93 -8.76 -3.94
N ILE A 22 4.34 -8.61 -2.74
CA ILE A 22 3.44 -9.60 -2.17
C ILE A 22 2.11 -9.63 -2.94
N GLY A 23 1.51 -8.46 -3.19
CA GLY A 23 0.22 -8.33 -3.88
C GLY A 23 0.28 -8.77 -5.33
N ILE A 24 1.28 -8.31 -6.09
CA ILE A 24 1.48 -8.67 -7.50
C ILE A 24 1.89 -10.14 -7.61
N GLY A 25 2.85 -10.59 -6.80
CA GLY A 25 3.31 -11.99 -6.81
C GLY A 25 2.20 -12.97 -6.42
N GLY A 26 1.41 -12.63 -5.39
CA GLY A 26 0.23 -13.40 -4.98
C GLY A 26 -0.83 -13.48 -6.07
N ALA A 27 -1.13 -12.36 -6.75
CA ALA A 27 -2.08 -12.31 -7.86
C ALA A 27 -1.62 -13.19 -9.04
N ILE A 28 -0.34 -13.11 -9.42
CA ILE A 28 0.23 -13.95 -10.48
C ILE A 28 0.12 -15.43 -10.10
N TYR A 29 0.45 -15.77 -8.85
CA TYR A 29 0.35 -17.14 -8.37
C TYR A 29 -1.09 -17.68 -8.45
N LEU A 30 -2.06 -16.90 -7.98
CA LEU A 30 -3.47 -17.29 -8.01
C LEU A 30 -4.00 -17.44 -9.43
N ASN A 31 -3.62 -16.54 -10.34
CA ASN A 31 -4.12 -16.54 -11.71
C ASN A 31 -3.45 -17.61 -12.59
N GLU A 32 -2.14 -17.80 -12.49
CA GLU A 32 -1.39 -18.63 -13.42
C GLU A 32 -1.04 -20.02 -12.88
N TYR A 33 -0.82 -20.17 -11.57
CA TYR A 33 -0.34 -21.44 -11.00
C TYR A 33 -1.44 -22.25 -10.31
N THR A 34 -2.46 -21.58 -9.77
CA THR A 34 -3.50 -22.27 -8.99
C THR A 34 -4.54 -22.91 -9.90
N LYS A 35 -4.63 -24.25 -9.87
CA LYS A 35 -5.65 -25.02 -10.59
C LYS A 35 -6.95 -25.19 -9.80
N ASN A 36 -6.89 -25.07 -8.48
CA ASN A 36 -8.03 -25.31 -7.60
C ASN A 36 -8.92 -24.07 -7.51
N LYS A 37 -10.03 -24.09 -8.25
CA LYS A 37 -11.01 -22.99 -8.27
C LYS A 37 -11.59 -22.66 -6.88
N LYS A 38 -11.75 -23.64 -5.99
CA LYS A 38 -12.25 -23.43 -4.63
C LYS A 38 -11.25 -22.60 -3.81
N PHE A 39 -9.94 -22.90 -3.94
CA PHE A 39 -8.89 -22.14 -3.25
C PHE A 39 -8.84 -20.68 -3.74
N VAL A 40 -8.88 -20.46 -5.05
CA VAL A 40 -8.95 -19.10 -5.63
C VAL A 40 -10.17 -18.35 -5.10
N SER A 41 -11.34 -19.00 -5.08
CA SER A 41 -12.58 -18.38 -4.58
C SER A 41 -12.49 -18.00 -3.11
N ILE A 42 -11.89 -18.84 -2.26
CA ILE A 42 -11.69 -18.53 -0.83
C ILE A 42 -10.79 -17.33 -0.66
N ILE A 43 -9.65 -17.29 -1.36
CA ILE A 43 -8.72 -16.14 -1.27
C ILE A 43 -9.37 -14.86 -1.80
N SER A 44 -10.09 -14.92 -2.93
CA SER A 44 -10.81 -13.77 -3.47
C SER A 44 -11.89 -13.27 -2.51
N PHE A 45 -12.64 -14.16 -1.89
CA PHE A 45 -13.62 -13.80 -0.86
C PHE A 45 -12.95 -13.15 0.36
N THR A 46 -11.84 -13.74 0.84
CA THR A 46 -11.09 -13.18 1.98
C THR A 46 -10.56 -11.78 1.67
N THR A 47 -10.01 -11.55 0.47
CA THR A 47 -9.54 -10.22 0.05
C THR A 47 -10.69 -9.21 -0.07
N GLU A 48 -11.86 -9.64 -0.48
CA GLU A 48 -13.05 -8.79 -0.56
C GLU A 48 -13.57 -8.39 0.82
N VAL A 49 -13.62 -9.33 1.77
CA VAL A 49 -13.94 -9.06 3.18
C VAL A 49 -12.94 -8.10 3.80
N LEU A 50 -11.64 -8.34 3.60
CA LEU A 50 -10.57 -7.43 4.07
C LEU A 50 -10.73 -6.02 3.51
N ALA A 51 -11.05 -5.86 2.23
CA ALA A 51 -11.25 -4.54 1.63
C ALA A 51 -12.43 -3.76 2.25
N GLY A 52 -13.41 -4.45 2.83
CA GLY A 52 -14.58 -3.85 3.50
C GLY A 52 -14.36 -3.44 4.96
N ILE A 53 -13.24 -3.82 5.58
CA ILE A 53 -12.97 -3.49 6.98
C ILE A 53 -12.63 -2.00 7.13
N PRO A 54 -13.25 -1.27 8.10
CA PRO A 54 -12.90 0.11 8.41
C PRO A 54 -11.41 0.27 8.79
N SER A 55 -10.76 1.32 8.29
CA SER A 55 -9.31 1.54 8.49
C SER A 55 -8.90 1.68 9.96
N ILE A 56 -9.80 2.15 10.83
CA ILE A 56 -9.54 2.25 12.27
C ILE A 56 -9.28 0.89 12.89
N ILE A 57 -9.96 -0.17 12.42
CA ILE A 57 -9.76 -1.55 12.90
C ILE A 57 -8.36 -2.04 12.52
N TYR A 58 -7.91 -1.73 11.29
CA TYR A 58 -6.53 -2.01 10.89
C TYR A 58 -5.52 -1.27 11.77
N GLY A 59 -5.82 -0.02 12.15
CA GLY A 59 -4.98 0.76 13.04
C GLY A 59 -4.87 0.13 14.43
N LEU A 60 -5.98 -0.29 15.02
CA LEU A 60 -6.01 -0.97 16.31
C LEU A 60 -5.29 -2.32 16.26
N PHE A 61 -5.54 -3.11 15.23
CA PHE A 61 -4.81 -4.36 15.00
C PHE A 61 -3.30 -4.12 14.88
N GLY A 62 -2.89 -3.16 14.07
CA GLY A 62 -1.48 -2.81 13.86
C GLY A 62 -0.80 -2.34 15.14
N MET A 63 -1.48 -1.54 15.94
CA MET A 63 -0.98 -1.09 17.25
C MET A 63 -0.77 -2.27 18.20
N LEU A 64 -1.72 -3.18 18.28
CA LEU A 64 -1.64 -4.34 19.19
C LEU A 64 -0.64 -5.37 18.69
N PHE A 65 -0.70 -5.73 17.40
CA PHE A 65 0.13 -6.79 16.84
C PHE A 65 1.55 -6.32 16.58
N PHE A 66 1.73 -5.30 15.74
CA PHE A 66 3.08 -4.83 15.40
C PHE A 66 3.67 -3.95 16.50
N GLY A 67 2.87 -3.04 17.07
CA GLY A 67 3.34 -2.12 18.09
C GLY A 67 3.68 -2.82 19.40
N SER A 68 2.75 -3.59 19.97
CA SER A 68 2.91 -4.20 21.28
C SER A 68 3.53 -5.59 21.21
N PHE A 69 2.98 -6.51 20.40
CA PHE A 69 3.45 -7.89 20.36
C PHE A 69 4.83 -8.02 19.69
N CYS A 70 5.06 -7.33 18.55
CA CYS A 70 6.36 -7.30 17.88
C CYS A 70 7.33 -6.25 18.47
N HIS A 71 6.95 -5.53 19.52
CA HIS A 71 7.77 -4.50 20.18
C HIS A 71 8.29 -3.38 19.26
N LEU A 72 7.60 -3.11 18.14
CA LEU A 72 7.98 -2.04 17.22
C LEU A 72 7.50 -0.65 17.67
N ASN A 73 6.68 -0.58 18.75
CA ASN A 73 6.11 0.65 19.29
C ASN A 73 5.43 1.52 18.22
N PHE A 74 5.26 2.81 18.49
CA PHE A 74 4.81 3.78 17.49
C PHE A 74 5.96 4.09 16.54
N SER A 75 5.92 3.53 15.33
CA SER A 75 6.98 3.71 14.34
C SER A 75 6.43 3.77 12.91
N ILE A 76 7.23 4.36 12.02
CA ILE A 76 6.95 4.36 10.58
C ILE A 76 6.79 2.92 10.08
N LEU A 77 7.60 1.99 10.60
CA LEU A 77 7.52 0.57 10.20
C LEU A 77 6.18 -0.06 10.61
N THR A 78 5.74 0.16 11.86
CA THR A 78 4.43 -0.31 12.35
C THR A 78 3.30 0.24 11.46
N GLY A 79 3.34 1.53 11.13
CA GLY A 79 2.38 2.15 10.23
C GLY A 79 2.43 1.56 8.81
N SER A 80 3.61 1.41 8.25
CA SER A 80 3.79 0.87 6.90
C SER A 80 3.37 -0.59 6.77
N LEU A 81 3.64 -1.44 7.78
CA LEU A 81 3.18 -2.83 7.81
C LEU A 81 1.66 -2.92 7.89
N THR A 82 1.05 -2.09 8.73
CA THR A 82 -0.41 -2.02 8.87
C THR A 82 -1.08 -1.59 7.56
N LEU A 83 -0.54 -0.53 6.93
CA LEU A 83 -1.04 -0.07 5.63
C LEU A 83 -0.77 -1.09 4.52
N ALA A 84 0.35 -1.80 4.56
CA ALA A 84 0.63 -2.85 3.59
C ALA A 84 -0.47 -3.93 3.59
N ILE A 85 -0.88 -4.40 4.78
CA ILE A 85 -2.00 -5.35 4.88
C ILE A 85 -3.30 -4.75 4.34
N MET A 86 -3.58 -3.47 4.64
CA MET A 86 -4.79 -2.78 4.21
C MET A 86 -4.87 -2.58 2.69
N ILE A 87 -3.74 -2.36 2.00
CA ILE A 87 -3.72 -2.12 0.55
C ILE A 87 -3.48 -3.38 -0.27
N LEU A 88 -3.02 -4.49 0.33
CA LEU A 88 -2.82 -5.78 -0.35
C LEU A 88 -4.04 -6.22 -1.17
N PRO A 89 -5.29 -6.17 -0.67
CA PRO A 89 -6.48 -6.52 -1.44
C PRO A 89 -6.62 -5.69 -2.72
N ILE A 90 -6.35 -4.39 -2.64
CA ILE A 90 -6.47 -3.45 -3.79
C ILE A 90 -5.46 -3.82 -4.87
N ILE A 91 -4.18 -3.97 -4.50
CA ILE A 91 -3.11 -4.32 -5.45
C ILE A 91 -3.36 -5.70 -6.06
N SER A 92 -3.68 -6.69 -5.22
CA SER A 92 -3.90 -8.06 -5.67
C SER A 92 -5.08 -8.15 -6.64
N ARG A 93 -6.22 -7.53 -6.32
CA ARG A 93 -7.41 -7.55 -7.16
C ARG A 93 -7.20 -6.85 -8.51
N ASN A 94 -6.61 -5.65 -8.50
CA ASN A 94 -6.32 -4.94 -9.75
C ASN A 94 -5.33 -5.72 -10.62
N THR A 95 -4.32 -6.36 -10.01
CA THR A 95 -3.37 -7.20 -10.74
C THR A 95 -4.06 -8.45 -11.33
N GLN A 96 -4.93 -9.12 -10.59
CA GLN A 96 -5.70 -10.26 -11.11
C GLN A 96 -6.55 -9.84 -12.31
N THR A 97 -7.34 -8.77 -12.18
CA THR A 97 -8.17 -8.24 -13.26
C THR A 97 -7.32 -7.85 -14.47
N ALA A 98 -6.17 -7.20 -14.27
CA ALA A 98 -5.28 -6.85 -15.36
C ALA A 98 -4.73 -8.08 -16.10
N LEU A 99 -4.39 -9.15 -15.38
CA LEU A 99 -3.93 -10.41 -15.97
C LEU A 99 -5.06 -11.16 -16.70
N GLU A 100 -6.30 -11.09 -16.20
CA GLU A 100 -7.47 -11.67 -16.84
C GLU A 100 -7.86 -10.98 -18.14
N CYS A 101 -7.61 -9.67 -18.24
CA CYS A 101 -7.83 -8.88 -19.47
C CYS A 101 -6.87 -9.26 -20.61
N VAL A 102 -5.73 -9.91 -20.33
CA VAL A 102 -4.80 -10.36 -21.38
C VAL A 102 -5.42 -11.54 -22.16
N PRO A 103 -5.53 -11.44 -23.51
CA PRO A 103 -6.14 -12.48 -24.34
C PRO A 103 -5.51 -13.86 -24.13
N LYS A 104 -6.34 -14.90 -24.09
CA LYS A 104 -5.88 -16.29 -23.90
C LYS A 104 -4.95 -16.73 -25.02
N SER A 105 -5.14 -16.22 -26.24
CA SER A 105 -4.27 -16.49 -27.40
C SER A 105 -2.79 -16.22 -27.12
N TYR A 106 -2.46 -15.23 -26.29
CA TYR A 106 -1.07 -14.94 -25.92
C TYR A 106 -0.46 -16.08 -25.10
N ARG A 107 -1.25 -16.69 -24.20
CA ARG A 107 -0.82 -17.85 -23.42
C ARG A 107 -0.65 -19.09 -24.29
N GLU A 108 -1.61 -19.33 -25.15
CA GLU A 108 -1.61 -20.47 -26.07
C GLU A 108 -0.47 -20.40 -27.08
N ALA A 109 -0.24 -19.23 -27.68
CA ALA A 109 0.86 -19.01 -28.62
C ALA A 109 2.23 -19.21 -27.94
N ALA A 110 2.43 -18.64 -26.75
CA ALA A 110 3.67 -18.81 -25.99
C ALA A 110 3.97 -20.29 -25.67
N LEU A 111 2.97 -21.01 -25.19
CA LEU A 111 3.12 -22.43 -24.87
C LEU A 111 3.28 -23.28 -26.15
N GLY A 112 2.63 -22.91 -27.26
CA GLY A 112 2.72 -23.58 -28.55
C GLY A 112 4.13 -23.56 -29.16
N ILE A 113 4.91 -22.49 -28.95
CA ILE A 113 6.30 -22.40 -29.35
C ILE A 113 7.29 -23.00 -28.33
N GLY A 114 6.78 -23.67 -27.28
CA GLY A 114 7.60 -24.34 -26.26
C GLY A 114 8.16 -23.42 -25.18
N ALA A 115 7.62 -22.20 -25.00
CA ALA A 115 8.05 -21.31 -23.93
C ALA A 115 7.71 -21.89 -22.55
N THR A 116 8.61 -21.75 -21.57
CA THR A 116 8.30 -22.11 -20.19
C THR A 116 7.28 -21.16 -19.60
N LYS A 117 6.51 -21.65 -18.62
CA LYS A 117 5.47 -20.84 -17.96
C LYS A 117 6.03 -19.56 -17.33
N TRP A 118 7.19 -19.63 -16.71
CA TRP A 118 7.87 -18.46 -16.14
C TRP A 118 8.28 -17.44 -17.20
N TYR A 119 8.82 -17.92 -18.32
CA TYR A 119 9.16 -17.04 -19.46
C TYR A 119 7.93 -16.32 -19.99
N MET A 120 6.83 -17.05 -20.24
CA MET A 120 5.56 -16.50 -20.70
C MET A 120 5.04 -15.41 -19.73
N ILE A 121 5.06 -15.65 -18.40
CA ILE A 121 4.60 -14.68 -17.41
C ILE A 121 5.45 -13.42 -17.45
N ARG A 122 6.78 -13.56 -17.40
CA ARG A 122 7.70 -12.42 -17.29
C ARG A 122 7.77 -11.58 -18.57
N THR A 123 7.73 -12.24 -19.73
CA THR A 123 8.01 -11.59 -21.04
C THR A 123 6.74 -11.16 -21.77
N ILE A 124 5.62 -11.83 -21.55
CA ILE A 124 4.40 -11.58 -22.31
C ILE A 124 3.27 -11.07 -21.39
N LEU A 125 2.91 -11.83 -20.36
CA LEU A 125 1.73 -11.51 -19.55
C LEU A 125 1.94 -10.27 -18.69
N LEU A 126 3.06 -10.21 -17.97
CA LEU A 126 3.34 -9.11 -17.04
C LEU A 126 3.46 -7.75 -17.78
N PRO A 127 4.22 -7.62 -18.89
CA PRO A 127 4.25 -6.39 -19.66
C PRO A 127 2.89 -6.01 -20.26
N SER A 128 2.11 -6.99 -20.73
CA SER A 128 0.77 -6.74 -21.28
C SER A 128 -0.24 -6.29 -20.21
N ALA A 129 -0.10 -6.77 -18.96
CA ALA A 129 -0.94 -6.39 -17.83
C ALA A 129 -0.45 -5.12 -17.11
N MET A 130 0.75 -4.61 -17.44
CA MET A 130 1.38 -3.50 -16.73
C MET A 130 0.49 -2.26 -16.58
N PRO A 131 -0.27 -1.79 -17.59
CA PRO A 131 -1.13 -0.61 -17.44
C PRO A 131 -2.15 -0.78 -16.32
N GLY A 132 -2.79 -1.95 -16.21
CA GLY A 132 -3.75 -2.24 -15.13
C GLY A 132 -3.08 -2.39 -13.76
N ILE A 133 -1.88 -2.98 -13.70
CA ILE A 133 -1.10 -3.08 -12.47
C ILE A 133 -0.72 -1.69 -11.97
N VAL A 134 -0.22 -0.82 -12.85
CA VAL A 134 0.14 0.56 -12.51
C VAL A 134 -1.08 1.33 -11.97
N THR A 135 -2.24 1.19 -12.61
CA THR A 135 -3.50 1.78 -12.10
C THR A 135 -3.79 1.31 -10.68
N GLY A 136 -3.65 0.02 -10.39
CA GLY A 136 -3.82 -0.53 -9.04
C GLY A 136 -2.85 0.06 -8.02
N VAL A 137 -1.59 0.29 -8.41
CA VAL A 137 -0.57 0.94 -7.56
C VAL A 137 -0.91 2.41 -7.31
N ILE A 138 -1.35 3.15 -8.32
CA ILE A 138 -1.78 4.55 -8.16
C ILE A 138 -2.96 4.66 -7.20
N LEU A 139 -3.97 3.79 -7.33
CA LEU A 139 -5.09 3.75 -6.38
C LEU A 139 -4.63 3.43 -4.94
N ALA A 140 -3.65 2.54 -4.79
CA ALA A 140 -3.06 2.23 -3.49
C ALA A 140 -2.32 3.45 -2.91
N ILE A 141 -1.55 4.20 -3.70
CA ILE A 141 -0.89 5.45 -3.28
C ILE A 141 -1.92 6.46 -2.78
N GLY A 142 -2.97 6.72 -3.56
CA GLY A 142 -4.05 7.64 -3.16
C GLY A 142 -4.68 7.24 -1.82
N ARG A 143 -4.90 5.93 -1.59
CA ARG A 143 -5.43 5.44 -0.31
C ARG A 143 -4.43 5.63 0.84
N ILE A 144 -3.14 5.36 0.65
CA ILE A 144 -2.10 5.56 1.69
C ILE A 144 -2.00 7.03 2.06
N VAL A 145 -1.92 7.94 1.08
CA VAL A 145 -1.82 9.39 1.31
C VAL A 145 -3.06 9.93 2.02
N GLY A 146 -4.24 9.34 1.74
CA GLY A 146 -5.50 9.71 2.38
C GLY A 146 -5.68 9.20 3.81
N GLU A 147 -4.87 8.22 4.23
CA GLU A 147 -5.11 7.51 5.48
C GLU A 147 -4.64 8.32 6.71
N SER A 148 -5.52 8.48 7.67
CA SER A 148 -5.24 9.17 8.94
C SER A 148 -5.51 8.29 10.15
N ALA A 149 -6.62 7.55 10.13
CA ALA A 149 -7.08 6.79 11.30
C ALA A 149 -6.13 5.66 11.67
N ALA A 150 -5.77 4.80 10.71
CA ALA A 150 -4.84 3.69 10.95
C ALA A 150 -3.45 4.20 11.37
N LEU A 151 -2.96 5.26 10.74
CA LEU A 151 -1.63 5.83 11.04
C LEU A 151 -1.55 6.53 12.38
N LEU A 152 -2.65 7.13 12.86
CA LEU A 152 -2.70 7.77 14.17
C LEU A 152 -2.38 6.77 15.29
N PHE A 153 -2.88 5.53 15.15
CA PHE A 153 -2.68 4.45 16.13
C PHE A 153 -1.37 3.69 15.94
N THR A 154 -0.69 3.81 14.81
CA THR A 154 0.48 2.97 14.48
C THR A 154 1.77 3.75 14.27
N ALA A 155 1.75 4.81 13.46
CA ALA A 155 2.93 5.63 13.18
C ALA A 155 3.15 6.75 14.21
N GLY A 156 2.08 7.15 14.92
CA GLY A 156 2.12 8.24 15.89
C GLY A 156 2.23 9.62 15.23
N SER A 157 2.59 10.65 16.01
CA SER A 157 2.59 12.05 15.59
C SER A 157 3.99 12.70 15.54
N GLY A 158 5.06 11.92 15.61
CA GLY A 158 6.43 12.40 15.60
C GLY A 158 6.79 13.23 14.35
N TYR A 159 7.59 14.28 14.50
CA TYR A 159 7.99 15.20 13.41
C TYR A 159 9.50 15.42 13.27
N LEU A 160 10.31 14.71 14.06
CA LEU A 160 11.77 14.83 14.00
C LEU A 160 12.31 14.16 12.73
N LEU A 161 13.20 14.85 12.03
CA LEU A 161 13.99 14.29 10.93
C LEU A 161 15.40 13.98 11.41
N PRO A 162 16.01 12.89 10.93
CA PRO A 162 17.41 12.59 11.25
C PRO A 162 18.34 13.66 10.70
N LYS A 163 19.41 13.95 11.44
CA LYS A 163 20.44 14.92 11.04
C LYS A 163 21.50 14.33 10.11
N THR A 164 21.60 13.02 10.00
CA THR A 164 22.63 12.29 9.24
C THR A 164 21.98 11.33 8.25
N SER A 165 22.61 11.12 7.07
CA SER A 165 22.10 10.22 6.03
C SER A 165 21.87 8.79 6.53
N PHE A 166 22.71 8.27 7.42
CA PHE A 166 22.53 6.96 8.04
C PHE A 166 21.34 6.91 9.02
N GLY A 167 20.93 8.05 9.57
CA GLY A 167 19.77 8.19 10.44
C GLY A 167 18.44 7.96 9.72
N TYR A 168 18.38 8.01 8.38
CA TYR A 168 17.16 7.73 7.62
C TYR A 168 16.72 6.26 7.69
N LEU A 169 17.67 5.32 7.78
CA LEU A 169 17.33 3.90 7.99
C LEU A 169 16.80 3.66 9.41
N HIS A 170 17.39 4.32 10.41
CA HIS A 170 16.94 4.23 11.79
C HIS A 170 15.57 4.91 11.99
N LYS A 171 15.24 5.91 11.16
CA LYS A 171 13.96 6.62 11.15
C LYS A 171 12.75 5.70 10.95
N ILE A 172 12.92 4.56 10.29
CA ILE A 172 11.86 3.56 10.09
C ILE A 172 11.31 3.06 11.45
N LEU A 173 12.15 3.00 12.47
CA LEU A 173 11.79 2.55 13.83
C LEU A 173 11.33 3.70 14.74
N GLU A 174 11.34 4.94 14.26
CA GLU A 174 10.87 6.09 15.02
C GLU A 174 9.44 6.49 14.63
N SER A 175 8.78 7.23 15.52
CA SER A 175 7.46 7.80 15.26
C SER A 175 7.53 8.82 14.12
N GLY A 176 6.56 8.74 13.18
CA GLY A 176 6.50 9.62 12.01
C GLY A 176 5.07 10.05 11.68
N GLY A 177 4.68 11.28 12.08
CA GLY A 177 3.37 11.85 11.74
C GLY A 177 3.29 12.27 10.29
N THR A 178 2.21 11.88 9.60
CA THR A 178 1.88 12.30 8.22
C THR A 178 1.16 13.63 8.18
N LEU A 179 0.98 14.17 6.95
CA LEU A 179 0.18 15.38 6.72
C LEU A 179 -1.27 15.20 7.16
N THR A 180 -1.87 14.06 6.86
CA THR A 180 -3.26 13.73 7.22
C THR A 180 -3.48 13.62 8.72
N ILE A 181 -2.53 13.04 9.46
CA ILE A 181 -2.57 13.03 10.93
C ILE A 181 -2.54 14.46 11.47
N GLN A 182 -1.67 15.33 10.92
CA GLN A 182 -1.60 16.71 11.38
C GLN A 182 -2.88 17.49 11.06
N LEU A 183 -3.44 17.31 9.88
CA LEU A 183 -4.72 17.87 9.50
C LEU A 183 -5.78 17.50 10.56
N TYR A 184 -5.91 16.22 10.86
CA TYR A 184 -6.85 15.72 11.86
C TYR A 184 -6.62 16.33 13.25
N LEU A 185 -5.34 16.35 13.71
CA LEU A 185 -5.00 16.92 15.01
C LEU A 185 -5.22 18.44 15.09
N SER A 186 -4.98 19.16 13.99
CA SER A 186 -5.25 20.62 13.94
C SER A 186 -6.74 20.92 13.99
N MET A 187 -7.56 20.13 13.27
CA MET A 187 -9.01 20.26 13.31
C MET A 187 -9.57 19.95 14.71
N SER A 188 -9.08 18.88 15.35
CA SER A 188 -9.53 18.50 16.71
C SER A 188 -9.16 19.54 17.79
N LYS A 189 -8.13 20.37 17.54
CA LYS A 189 -7.70 21.47 18.41
C LYS A 189 -8.35 22.80 18.06
N GLY A 190 -9.24 22.86 17.07
CA GLY A 190 -9.89 24.09 16.62
C GLY A 190 -8.99 25.04 15.83
N GLN A 191 -7.82 24.58 15.37
CA GLN A 191 -6.84 25.37 14.59
C GLN A 191 -7.16 25.28 13.09
N TYR A 192 -8.29 25.87 12.67
CA TYR A 192 -8.82 25.72 11.32
C TYR A 192 -7.93 26.35 10.25
N ASP A 193 -7.28 27.48 10.51
CA ASP A 193 -6.38 28.15 9.56
C ASP A 193 -5.20 27.26 9.18
N ILE A 194 -4.64 26.55 10.17
CA ILE A 194 -3.57 25.59 9.96
C ILE A 194 -4.10 24.38 9.19
N ALA A 195 -5.29 23.90 9.54
CA ALA A 195 -5.92 22.76 8.87
C ALA A 195 -6.18 23.06 7.38
N VAL A 196 -6.66 24.25 7.03
CA VAL A 196 -6.87 24.68 5.63
C VAL A 196 -5.56 24.67 4.85
N SER A 197 -4.46 25.16 5.42
CA SER A 197 -3.14 25.13 4.78
C SER A 197 -2.69 23.70 4.45
N TYR A 198 -2.93 22.74 5.34
CA TYR A 198 -2.61 21.32 5.08
C TYR A 198 -3.54 20.68 4.04
N THR A 199 -4.79 21.12 3.95
CA THR A 199 -5.74 20.64 2.93
C THR A 199 -5.29 21.03 1.53
N HIS A 200 -4.89 22.29 1.32
CA HIS A 200 -4.35 22.76 0.04
C HIS A 200 -3.11 22.02 -0.39
N LEU A 201 -2.16 21.76 0.54
CA LEU A 201 -0.97 20.98 0.24
C LEU A 201 -1.29 19.55 -0.16
N ARG A 202 -2.25 18.91 0.51
CA ARG A 202 -2.71 17.56 0.17
C ARG A 202 -3.35 17.49 -1.22
N ALA A 203 -4.15 18.50 -1.60
CA ALA A 203 -4.74 18.57 -2.93
C ALA A 203 -3.65 18.61 -4.01
N HIS A 204 -2.62 19.44 -3.85
CA HIS A 204 -1.48 19.49 -4.77
C HIS A 204 -0.69 18.16 -4.86
N GLU A 205 -0.55 17.43 -3.77
CA GLU A 205 0.09 16.10 -3.81
C GLU A 205 -0.76 15.10 -4.62
N THR A 206 -2.08 15.13 -4.47
CA THR A 206 -2.99 14.20 -5.17
C THR A 206 -3.05 14.51 -6.68
N ASP A 207 -3.08 15.79 -7.06
CA ASP A 207 -3.12 16.21 -8.48
C ASP A 207 -1.83 15.89 -9.24
N SER A 208 -0.70 15.75 -8.57
CA SER A 208 0.57 15.40 -9.20
C SER A 208 0.72 13.90 -9.53
N TYR A 209 -0.21 13.05 -9.08
CA TYR A 209 -0.22 11.60 -9.34
C TYR A 209 -1.32 11.15 -10.32
N LEU A 210 -2.18 12.07 -10.78
CA LEU A 210 -3.20 11.85 -11.82
C LEU A 210 -2.72 12.35 -13.17
#